data_d82ce20dce2f58ddd56e484b5a2bfb2a
#
_entry.id   d82ce20dce2f58ddd56e484b5a2bfb2a
#
_cell.length_a   1.000
_cell.length_b   1.000
_cell.length_c   1.000
_cell.angle_alpha   90.00
_cell.angle_beta   90.00
_cell.angle_gamma   90.00
#
_symmetry.space_group_name_H-M   'P 1'
#
loop_
_entity.id
_entity.type
_entity.pdbx_description
1 polymer ?
#
loop_
_entity_poly.entity_id
_entity_poly.type
_entity_poly.pdbx_seq_one_letter_code
_entity_poly.pdbx_strand_id
1 'polypeptide(L)'
;MLSRRTLGGALIALVAVGGLGYSGYRVWRHFRPIAPAAAPKTALVISAPSAAPTASTPTPVPTLPPSVFVKVPYTSQFPFDQFGATDPHENYCEAAALEMVSQYFKGDTRDRIPPGEADSAMGSIVSVERKNYPGVMDLPLTAVAAVGTQLFGLKPTISPVDLGQIEHNVAAGRPVLVPVMTHLQSGAKIAPYYGSMPVYHVIVITGYDTARGLLYTNDAGFIEGQNYSYTWNLLSSAIDAQTLKYPQGRVMLVFDRA
;
A
#
# COMPACT_ATOMS: atom_id res chain seq x y z
N MET A 1 16.06 -51.88 33.91
CA MET A 1 16.81 -51.15 32.86
C MET A 1 15.82 -50.78 31.75
N LEU A 2 15.24 -49.58 31.80
CA LEU A 2 14.29 -49.08 30.81
C LEU A 2 15.02 -48.10 29.87
N SER A 3 14.94 -48.40 28.60
CA SER A 3 15.66 -47.80 27.47
C SER A 3 15.31 -46.31 27.27
N ARG A 4 16.35 -45.43 27.30
CA ARG A 4 16.28 -43.98 27.04
C ARG A 4 16.09 -43.56 25.56
N ARG A 5 15.55 -44.42 24.68
CA ARG A 5 15.50 -44.18 23.24
C ARG A 5 14.16 -43.70 22.68
N THR A 6 13.12 -43.53 23.49
CA THR A 6 11.77 -43.20 22.97
C THR A 6 11.34 -41.73 23.12
N LEU A 7 12.10 -40.88 23.78
CA LEU A 7 11.74 -39.48 24.01
C LEU A 7 12.26 -38.49 22.92
N GLY A 8 13.26 -38.89 22.14
CA GLY A 8 13.84 -38.01 21.11
C GLY A 8 13.05 -37.92 19.79
N GLY A 9 12.27 -38.95 19.46
CA GLY A 9 11.55 -39.01 18.18
C GLY A 9 10.28 -38.16 18.10
N ALA A 10 9.61 -37.97 19.24
CA ALA A 10 8.35 -37.23 19.27
C ALA A 10 8.54 -35.72 19.16
N LEU A 11 9.63 -35.17 19.68
CA LEU A 11 9.92 -33.73 19.62
C LEU A 11 10.29 -33.24 18.20
N ILE A 12 11.03 -34.08 17.45
CA ILE A 12 11.44 -33.75 16.07
C ILE A 12 10.24 -33.78 15.12
N ALA A 13 9.29 -34.71 15.31
CA ALA A 13 8.09 -34.78 14.49
C ALA A 13 7.14 -33.56 14.69
N LEU A 14 7.02 -33.05 15.91
CA LEU A 14 6.18 -31.88 16.21
C LEU A 14 6.75 -30.59 15.60
N VAL A 15 8.08 -30.41 15.57
CA VAL A 15 8.73 -29.24 14.97
C VAL A 15 8.62 -29.29 13.45
N ALA A 16 8.73 -30.49 12.82
CA ALA A 16 8.61 -30.64 11.37
C ALA A 16 7.17 -30.37 10.87
N VAL A 17 6.14 -30.84 11.61
CA VAL A 17 4.74 -30.60 11.24
C VAL A 17 4.36 -29.11 11.45
N GLY A 18 4.84 -28.49 12.51
CA GLY A 18 4.63 -27.06 12.76
C GLY A 18 5.30 -26.18 11.68
N GLY A 19 6.53 -26.52 11.27
CA GLY A 19 7.28 -25.78 10.27
C GLY A 19 6.65 -25.86 8.87
N LEU A 20 6.22 -27.05 8.45
CA LEU A 20 5.55 -27.26 7.18
C LEU A 20 4.16 -26.63 7.14
N GLY A 21 3.41 -26.69 8.24
CA GLY A 21 2.11 -26.04 8.37
C GLY A 21 2.20 -24.52 8.27
N TYR A 22 3.19 -23.93 8.93
CA TYR A 22 3.42 -22.49 8.90
C TYR A 22 3.89 -21.99 7.52
N SER A 23 4.82 -22.69 6.89
CA SER A 23 5.29 -22.35 5.53
C SER A 23 4.18 -22.52 4.49
N GLY A 24 3.36 -23.58 4.60
CA GLY A 24 2.20 -23.80 3.73
C GLY A 24 1.11 -22.74 3.93
N TYR A 25 0.87 -22.31 5.17
CA TYR A 25 -0.07 -21.24 5.49
C TYR A 25 0.38 -19.91 4.90
N ARG A 26 1.67 -19.56 4.97
CA ARG A 26 2.23 -18.35 4.38
C ARG A 26 2.07 -18.32 2.86
N VAL A 27 2.44 -19.41 2.18
CA VAL A 27 2.27 -19.53 0.73
C VAL A 27 0.80 -19.41 0.35
N TRP A 28 -0.10 -20.12 1.03
CA TRP A 28 -1.53 -20.08 0.78
C TRP A 28 -2.12 -18.69 1.01
N ARG A 29 -1.67 -17.97 2.03
CA ARG A 29 -2.12 -16.61 2.37
C ARG A 29 -1.82 -15.60 1.26
N HIS A 30 -0.63 -15.67 0.65
CA HIS A 30 -0.23 -14.79 -0.44
C HIS A 30 -0.96 -15.07 -1.76
N PHE A 31 -1.61 -16.22 -1.89
CA PHE A 31 -2.34 -16.60 -3.10
C PHE A 31 -3.87 -16.63 -2.94
N ARG A 32 -4.40 -16.22 -1.80
CA ARG A 32 -5.85 -16.13 -1.62
C ARG A 32 -6.44 -15.00 -2.44
N PRO A 33 -7.35 -15.26 -3.40
CA PRO A 33 -8.05 -14.18 -4.10
C PRO A 33 -8.95 -13.43 -3.11
N ILE A 34 -8.90 -12.11 -3.14
CA ILE A 34 -9.83 -11.26 -2.40
C ILE A 34 -11.18 -11.35 -3.10
N ALA A 35 -12.22 -11.74 -2.39
CA ALA A 35 -13.56 -11.69 -2.93
C ALA A 35 -13.91 -10.24 -3.30
N PRO A 36 -14.48 -9.97 -4.49
CA PRO A 36 -14.86 -8.62 -4.87
C PRO A 36 -15.86 -8.06 -3.87
N ALA A 37 -15.60 -6.85 -3.39
CA ALA A 37 -16.56 -6.12 -2.57
C ALA A 37 -17.86 -5.97 -3.38
N ALA A 38 -19.00 -6.29 -2.76
CA ALA A 38 -20.31 -6.17 -3.41
C ALA A 38 -20.49 -4.73 -3.90
N ALA A 39 -20.76 -4.57 -5.20
CA ALA A 39 -21.03 -3.27 -5.79
C ALA A 39 -22.24 -2.60 -5.12
N PRO A 40 -22.20 -1.29 -4.84
CA PRO A 40 -23.36 -0.59 -4.30
C PRO A 40 -24.52 -0.66 -5.30
N LYS A 41 -25.72 -1.06 -4.81
CA LYS A 41 -26.92 -1.31 -5.61
C LYS A 41 -27.63 -0.03 -6.13
N THR A 42 -26.95 1.10 -6.17
CA THR A 42 -27.54 2.36 -6.65
C THR A 42 -26.71 2.90 -7.80
N ALA A 43 -27.11 2.60 -9.01
CA ALA A 43 -26.60 3.27 -10.22
C ALA A 43 -27.19 4.68 -10.29
N LEU A 44 -26.33 5.70 -10.25
CA LEU A 44 -26.73 7.07 -10.53
C LEU A 44 -26.92 7.19 -12.04
N VAL A 45 -28.16 7.36 -12.49
CA VAL A 45 -28.46 7.71 -13.88
C VAL A 45 -28.16 9.19 -14.05
N ILE A 46 -27.09 9.53 -14.76
CA ILE A 46 -26.78 10.91 -15.14
C ILE A 46 -27.48 11.18 -16.46
N SER A 47 -28.54 12.00 -16.42
CA SER A 47 -29.16 12.54 -17.61
C SER A 47 -28.26 13.61 -18.24
N ALA A 48 -27.95 13.48 -19.53
CA ALA A 48 -27.13 14.43 -20.25
C ALA A 48 -27.85 15.79 -20.39
N PRO A 49 -27.18 16.92 -20.09
CA PRO A 49 -27.72 18.24 -20.47
C PRO A 49 -27.42 18.48 -21.94
N SER A 50 -28.50 18.70 -22.70
CA SER A 50 -28.46 19.21 -24.09
C SER A 50 -28.23 20.71 -24.01
N ALA A 51 -27.02 21.20 -24.32
CA ALA A 51 -26.77 22.57 -24.70
C ALA A 51 -25.61 22.61 -25.69
N ALA A 52 -25.81 23.30 -26.82
CA ALA A 52 -24.82 23.51 -27.87
C ALA A 52 -23.61 24.28 -27.30
N PRO A 53 -22.37 23.93 -27.67
CA PRO A 53 -21.18 24.60 -27.14
C PRO A 53 -21.01 25.96 -27.81
N THR A 54 -21.12 27.03 -27.02
CA THR A 54 -20.50 28.31 -27.33
C THR A 54 -19.01 28.11 -27.32
N ALA A 55 -18.30 28.44 -28.40
CA ALA A 55 -16.86 28.33 -28.50
C ALA A 55 -16.18 29.22 -27.45
N SER A 56 -15.81 28.64 -26.34
CA SER A 56 -14.97 29.27 -25.30
C SER A 56 -13.51 29.21 -25.74
N THR A 57 -12.84 30.35 -25.76
CA THR A 57 -11.38 30.46 -25.92
C THR A 57 -10.71 29.49 -24.93
N PRO A 58 -9.79 28.63 -25.38
CA PRO A 58 -9.17 27.67 -24.48
C PRO A 58 -8.41 28.43 -23.39
N THR A 59 -8.87 28.31 -22.16
CA THR A 59 -8.09 28.74 -20.98
C THR A 59 -6.79 27.94 -20.98
N PRO A 60 -5.60 28.58 -20.86
CA PRO A 60 -4.36 27.84 -20.82
C PRO A 60 -4.39 26.81 -19.69
N VAL A 61 -4.21 25.53 -20.03
CA VAL A 61 -4.10 24.45 -19.05
C VAL A 61 -2.87 24.77 -18.18
N PRO A 62 -3.02 24.88 -16.87
CA PRO A 62 -1.87 25.15 -16.00
C PRO A 62 -0.81 24.07 -16.20
N THR A 63 0.38 24.48 -16.66
CA THR A 63 1.51 23.56 -16.80
C THR A 63 1.97 23.18 -15.40
N LEU A 64 2.01 21.89 -15.10
CA LEU A 64 2.54 21.41 -13.82
C LEU A 64 4.03 21.76 -13.66
N PRO A 65 4.51 22.04 -12.44
CA PRO A 65 5.93 22.19 -12.17
C PRO A 65 6.69 20.94 -12.63
N PRO A 66 7.93 21.07 -13.14
CA PRO A 66 8.70 19.92 -13.63
C PRO A 66 9.11 18.96 -12.50
N SER A 67 9.12 19.40 -11.25
CA SER A 67 9.41 18.59 -10.07
C SER A 67 8.63 19.11 -8.89
N VAL A 68 8.04 18.18 -8.13
CA VAL A 68 7.31 18.46 -6.88
C VAL A 68 7.69 17.42 -5.84
N PHE A 69 7.77 17.85 -4.59
CA PHE A 69 7.98 16.99 -3.45
C PHE A 69 7.05 17.40 -2.31
N VAL A 70 6.23 16.46 -1.83
CA VAL A 70 5.34 16.62 -0.67
C VAL A 70 6.01 15.95 0.52
N LYS A 71 6.29 16.72 1.56
CA LYS A 71 6.94 16.22 2.78
C LYS A 71 5.94 15.41 3.61
N VAL A 72 5.92 14.10 3.42
CA VAL A 72 5.13 13.15 4.21
C VAL A 72 6.06 12.48 5.22
N PRO A 73 5.74 12.48 6.54
CA PRO A 73 6.58 11.79 7.52
C PRO A 73 6.61 10.30 7.24
N TYR A 74 7.77 9.69 7.44
CA TYR A 74 8.02 8.29 7.09
C TYR A 74 7.91 7.36 8.29
N THR A 75 7.37 6.17 8.09
CA THR A 75 7.61 4.98 8.91
C THR A 75 7.77 3.74 8.03
N SER A 76 8.67 2.83 8.45
CA SER A 76 8.62 1.45 7.95
C SER A 76 7.46 0.70 8.62
N GLN A 77 6.91 -0.30 7.94
CA GLN A 77 6.00 -1.25 8.59
C GLN A 77 6.70 -2.08 9.67
N PHE A 78 8.04 -2.08 9.70
CA PHE A 78 8.91 -2.68 10.73
C PHE A 78 9.61 -1.59 11.53
N PRO A 79 8.92 -0.88 12.43
CA PRO A 79 9.42 0.34 13.05
C PRO A 79 10.64 0.11 13.93
N PHE A 80 10.86 -1.11 14.44
CA PHE A 80 12.00 -1.47 15.29
C PHE A 80 13.11 -2.22 14.56
N ASP A 81 13.10 -2.20 13.21
CA ASP A 81 14.10 -2.90 12.38
C ASP A 81 14.19 -4.41 12.68
N GLN A 82 13.07 -5.00 13.05
CA GLN A 82 12.97 -6.44 13.31
C GLN A 82 12.22 -7.11 12.17
N PHE A 83 12.92 -8.00 11.47
CA PHE A 83 12.36 -8.78 10.39
C PHE A 83 12.34 -10.25 10.80
N GLY A 84 11.21 -10.90 10.74
CA GLY A 84 11.12 -12.32 11.07
C GLY A 84 9.79 -12.93 10.69
N ALA A 85 9.83 -14.26 10.52
CA ALA A 85 8.65 -15.04 10.12
C ALA A 85 7.47 -14.94 11.10
N THR A 86 7.71 -14.46 12.30
CA THR A 86 6.73 -14.30 13.39
C THR A 86 6.47 -12.84 13.74
N ASP A 87 7.06 -11.89 12.98
CA ASP A 87 6.84 -10.47 13.22
C ASP A 87 5.37 -10.10 12.90
N PRO A 88 4.64 -9.50 13.84
CA PRO A 88 3.26 -9.08 13.60
C PRO A 88 3.12 -8.06 12.47
N HIS A 89 4.20 -7.32 12.15
CA HIS A 89 4.22 -6.23 11.18
C HIS A 89 4.32 -6.67 9.72
N GLU A 90 4.44 -7.96 9.42
CA GLU A 90 4.57 -8.45 8.04
C GLU A 90 3.45 -8.02 7.08
N ASN A 91 2.30 -7.62 7.63
CA ASN A 91 1.12 -7.20 6.86
C ASN A 91 0.63 -5.83 7.31
N TYR A 92 1.54 -4.97 7.68
CA TYR A 92 1.22 -3.63 8.14
C TYR A 92 1.47 -2.57 7.06
N CYS A 93 1.65 -2.96 5.79
CA CYS A 93 1.95 -2.00 4.72
C CYS A 93 0.82 -0.99 4.51
N GLU A 94 -0.44 -1.42 4.54
CA GLU A 94 -1.59 -0.54 4.44
C GLU A 94 -1.70 0.37 5.66
N ALA A 95 -1.50 -0.18 6.85
CA ALA A 95 -1.52 0.58 8.10
C ALA A 95 -0.38 1.61 8.15
N ALA A 96 0.82 1.25 7.68
CA ALA A 96 1.95 2.17 7.59
C ALA A 96 1.68 3.30 6.58
N ALA A 97 1.10 2.97 5.42
CA ALA A 97 0.72 3.96 4.42
C ALA A 97 -0.34 4.93 4.95
N LEU A 98 -1.39 4.40 5.62
CA LEU A 98 -2.41 5.23 6.26
C LEU A 98 -1.86 6.10 7.39
N GLU A 99 -0.95 5.56 8.21
CA GLU A 99 -0.32 6.33 9.29
C GLU A 99 0.49 7.50 8.72
N MET A 100 1.36 7.27 7.74
CA MET A 100 2.13 8.33 7.09
C MET A 100 1.23 9.43 6.53
N VAL A 101 0.18 9.06 5.81
CA VAL A 101 -0.77 10.02 5.21
C VAL A 101 -1.60 10.72 6.27
N SER A 102 -2.03 10.02 7.34
CA SER A 102 -2.77 10.64 8.44
C SER A 102 -1.95 11.71 9.15
N GLN A 103 -0.67 11.43 9.44
CA GLN A 103 0.22 12.39 10.06
C GLN A 103 0.49 13.60 9.17
N TYR A 104 0.65 13.39 7.85
CA TYR A 104 0.74 14.49 6.89
C TYR A 104 -0.47 15.42 6.97
N PHE A 105 -1.69 14.86 6.95
CA PHE A 105 -2.91 15.68 7.04
C PHE A 105 -3.13 16.33 8.43
N LYS A 106 -2.55 15.78 9.49
CA LYS A 106 -2.49 16.44 10.81
C LYS A 106 -1.50 17.61 10.86
N GLY A 107 -0.65 17.75 9.81
CA GLY A 107 0.37 18.80 9.75
C GLY A 107 1.69 18.42 10.41
N ASP A 108 1.96 17.13 10.58
CA ASP A 108 3.25 16.65 11.08
C ASP A 108 4.36 16.96 10.05
N THR A 109 5.38 17.68 10.49
CA THR A 109 6.51 18.11 9.65
C THR A 109 7.80 17.33 9.91
N ARG A 110 7.76 16.33 10.79
CA ARG A 110 8.91 15.45 11.06
C ARG A 110 9.33 14.70 9.79
N ASP A 111 10.57 14.29 9.73
CA ASP A 111 11.05 13.43 8.65
C ASP A 111 10.59 11.99 8.86
N ARG A 112 10.60 11.52 10.12
CA ARG A 112 10.18 10.18 10.51
C ARG A 112 9.25 10.20 11.72
N ILE A 113 8.30 9.29 11.72
CA ILE A 113 7.46 9.00 12.89
C ILE A 113 8.32 8.15 13.85
N PRO A 114 8.39 8.50 15.15
CA PRO A 114 9.14 7.70 16.13
C PRO A 114 8.65 6.25 16.18
N PRO A 115 9.56 5.25 16.29
CA PRO A 115 9.20 3.83 16.22
C PRO A 115 8.05 3.40 17.13
N GLY A 116 8.06 3.80 18.40
CA GLY A 116 6.99 3.43 19.34
C GLY A 116 5.65 4.10 19.05
N GLU A 117 5.65 5.33 18.49
CA GLU A 117 4.45 6.02 18.02
C GLU A 117 3.88 5.30 16.80
N ALA A 118 4.74 4.97 15.82
CA ALA A 118 4.36 4.26 14.61
C ALA A 118 3.78 2.87 14.91
N ASP A 119 4.43 2.10 15.78
CA ASP A 119 3.97 0.77 16.21
C ASP A 119 2.57 0.83 16.83
N SER A 120 2.37 1.73 17.78
CA SER A 120 1.08 1.91 18.46
C SER A 120 -0.02 2.35 17.49
N ALA A 121 0.28 3.28 16.58
CA ALA A 121 -0.67 3.78 15.60
C ALA A 121 -1.03 2.70 14.57
N MET A 122 -0.05 2.03 13.98
CA MET A 122 -0.28 0.92 13.05
C MET A 122 -1.05 -0.23 13.70
N GLY A 123 -0.73 -0.59 14.96
CA GLY A 123 -1.47 -1.60 15.71
C GLY A 123 -2.96 -1.24 15.88
N SER A 124 -3.25 0.03 16.11
CA SER A 124 -4.62 0.55 16.20
C SER A 124 -5.35 0.48 14.85
N ILE A 125 -4.68 0.84 13.74
CA ILE A 125 -5.21 0.74 12.38
C ILE A 125 -5.52 -0.72 12.04
N VAL A 126 -4.55 -1.62 12.23
CA VAL A 126 -4.68 -3.07 11.97
C VAL A 126 -5.80 -3.70 12.81
N SER A 127 -6.02 -3.21 14.04
CA SER A 127 -7.15 -3.67 14.86
C SER A 127 -8.50 -3.38 14.19
N VAL A 128 -8.65 -2.21 13.59
CA VAL A 128 -9.86 -1.83 12.81
C VAL A 128 -9.95 -2.63 11.51
N GLU A 129 -8.83 -2.79 10.80
CA GLU A 129 -8.76 -3.60 9.58
C GLU A 129 -9.22 -5.05 9.83
N ARG A 130 -8.68 -5.69 10.85
CA ARG A 130 -9.05 -7.07 11.23
C ARG A 130 -10.50 -7.20 11.69
N LYS A 131 -11.03 -6.18 12.36
CA LYS A 131 -12.44 -6.14 12.78
C LYS A 131 -13.39 -6.01 11.59
N ASN A 132 -13.07 -5.12 10.65
CA ASN A 132 -13.94 -4.82 9.51
C ASN A 132 -13.80 -5.84 8.38
N TYR A 133 -12.60 -6.43 8.22
CA TYR A 133 -12.24 -7.34 7.14
C TYR A 133 -11.60 -8.62 7.67
N PRO A 134 -12.34 -9.44 8.45
CA PRO A 134 -11.79 -10.61 9.10
C PRO A 134 -11.23 -11.62 8.09
N GLY A 135 -9.99 -12.05 8.30
CA GLY A 135 -9.29 -13.03 7.45
C GLY A 135 -8.73 -12.46 6.14
N VAL A 136 -8.91 -11.18 5.87
CA VAL A 136 -8.23 -10.49 4.75
C VAL A 136 -6.91 -9.94 5.27
N MET A 137 -5.82 -10.26 4.60
CA MET A 137 -4.46 -9.84 4.98
C MET A 137 -3.96 -8.69 4.11
N ASP A 138 -4.19 -8.78 2.81
CA ASP A 138 -3.83 -7.78 1.80
C ASP A 138 -5.11 -7.01 1.46
N LEU A 139 -5.27 -5.80 2.00
CA LEU A 139 -6.49 -5.02 1.83
C LEU A 139 -6.51 -4.31 0.47
N PRO A 140 -7.63 -4.36 -0.27
CA PRO A 140 -7.79 -3.52 -1.44
C PRO A 140 -7.89 -2.03 -1.03
N LEU A 141 -7.53 -1.12 -1.94
CA LEU A 141 -7.58 0.33 -1.64
C LEU A 141 -8.97 0.82 -1.23
N THR A 142 -10.05 0.14 -1.63
CA THR A 142 -11.42 0.44 -1.14
C THR A 142 -11.57 0.22 0.36
N ALA A 143 -10.94 -0.82 0.91
CA ALA A 143 -10.93 -1.08 2.34
C ALA A 143 -10.01 -0.10 3.08
N VAL A 144 -8.81 0.17 2.52
CA VAL A 144 -7.88 1.19 3.04
C VAL A 144 -8.57 2.57 3.11
N ALA A 145 -9.32 2.94 2.07
CA ALA A 145 -10.11 4.18 2.01
C ALA A 145 -11.16 4.26 3.14
N ALA A 146 -11.90 3.16 3.35
CA ALA A 146 -12.91 3.10 4.40
C ALA A 146 -12.30 3.22 5.81
N VAL A 147 -11.17 2.54 6.05
CA VAL A 147 -10.43 2.64 7.33
C VAL A 147 -9.89 4.06 7.55
N GLY A 148 -9.32 4.69 6.51
CA GLY A 148 -8.84 6.08 6.57
C GLY A 148 -9.96 7.07 6.90
N THR A 149 -11.15 6.88 6.31
CA THR A 149 -12.34 7.67 6.65
C THR A 149 -12.78 7.43 8.08
N GLN A 150 -12.87 6.17 8.50
CA GLN A 150 -13.37 5.80 9.83
C GLN A 150 -12.47 6.33 10.96
N LEU A 151 -11.15 6.22 10.81
CA LEU A 151 -10.21 6.57 11.88
C LEU A 151 -9.81 8.05 11.87
N PHE A 152 -9.70 8.65 10.70
CA PHE A 152 -9.08 9.97 10.54
C PHE A 152 -10.00 11.02 9.93
N GLY A 153 -11.24 10.65 9.54
CA GLY A 153 -12.17 11.56 8.87
C GLY A 153 -11.74 11.99 7.48
N LEU A 154 -10.77 11.33 6.88
CA LEU A 154 -10.27 11.68 5.55
C LEU A 154 -11.29 11.37 4.46
N LYS A 155 -11.34 12.19 3.41
CA LYS A 155 -12.20 11.99 2.24
C LYS A 155 -11.45 11.27 1.13
N PRO A 156 -11.73 9.98 0.86
CA PRO A 156 -11.01 9.21 -0.16
C PRO A 156 -11.54 9.47 -1.56
N THR A 157 -10.64 9.46 -2.54
CA THR A 157 -10.94 9.36 -3.96
C THR A 157 -10.13 8.22 -4.56
N ILE A 158 -10.81 7.24 -5.15
CA ILE A 158 -10.19 6.13 -5.88
C ILE A 158 -10.42 6.36 -7.36
N SER A 159 -9.37 6.29 -8.15
CA SER A 159 -9.41 6.48 -9.60
C SER A 159 -8.43 5.54 -10.31
N PRO A 160 -8.56 5.34 -11.63
CA PRO A 160 -7.55 4.63 -12.40
C PRO A 160 -6.16 5.27 -12.24
N VAL A 161 -5.13 4.44 -12.09
CA VAL A 161 -3.76 4.94 -11.98
C VAL A 161 -3.23 5.36 -13.35
N ASP A 162 -2.73 6.57 -13.43
CA ASP A 162 -2.12 7.19 -14.60
C ASP A 162 -1.03 8.18 -14.16
N LEU A 163 0.08 8.28 -14.92
CA LEU A 163 1.19 9.15 -14.52
C LEU A 163 0.77 10.61 -14.37
N GLY A 164 0.03 11.14 -15.34
CA GLY A 164 -0.43 12.53 -15.30
C GLY A 164 -1.36 12.79 -14.12
N GLN A 165 -2.20 11.83 -13.74
CA GLN A 165 -3.05 11.92 -12.56
C GLN A 165 -2.23 11.87 -11.26
N ILE A 166 -1.17 11.05 -11.20
CA ILE A 166 -0.24 11.04 -10.06
C ILE A 166 0.42 12.41 -9.93
N GLU A 167 1.02 12.93 -11.01
CA GLU A 167 1.69 14.23 -11.02
C GLU A 167 0.73 15.37 -10.61
N HIS A 168 -0.50 15.36 -11.12
CA HIS A 168 -1.53 16.35 -10.78
C HIS A 168 -1.88 16.30 -9.29
N ASN A 169 -2.11 15.10 -8.73
CA ASN A 169 -2.44 14.95 -7.31
C ASN A 169 -1.28 15.40 -6.40
N VAL A 170 -0.06 14.95 -6.71
CA VAL A 170 1.13 15.34 -5.96
C VAL A 170 1.37 16.86 -6.04
N ALA A 171 1.21 17.47 -7.22
CA ALA A 171 1.34 18.92 -7.38
C ALA A 171 0.26 19.69 -6.60
N ALA A 172 -0.89 19.09 -6.37
CA ALA A 172 -1.95 19.63 -5.51
C ALA A 172 -1.72 19.35 -3.99
N GLY A 173 -0.58 18.80 -3.60
CA GLY A 173 -0.25 18.46 -2.21
C GLY A 173 -0.96 17.21 -1.70
N ARG A 174 -1.39 16.31 -2.58
CA ARG A 174 -2.07 15.06 -2.22
C ARG A 174 -1.15 13.86 -2.46
N PRO A 175 -0.60 13.23 -1.42
CA PRO A 175 0.11 11.97 -1.55
C PRO A 175 -0.77 10.89 -2.16
N VAL A 176 -0.19 10.04 -3.02
CA VAL A 176 -0.94 9.03 -3.78
C VAL A 176 -0.56 7.64 -3.30
N LEU A 177 -1.53 6.83 -2.89
CA LEU A 177 -1.32 5.44 -2.52
C LEU A 177 -1.56 4.55 -3.74
N VAL A 178 -0.63 3.64 -4.01
CA VAL A 178 -0.75 2.66 -5.10
C VAL A 178 -0.45 1.25 -4.61
N PRO A 179 -1.25 0.25 -5.02
CA PRO A 179 -0.99 -1.15 -4.72
C PRO A 179 -0.02 -1.71 -5.77
N VAL A 180 0.96 -2.46 -5.31
CA VAL A 180 2.00 -3.07 -6.15
C VAL A 180 2.25 -4.53 -5.77
N MET A 181 2.92 -5.28 -6.64
CA MET A 181 3.69 -6.45 -6.25
C MET A 181 5.15 -6.07 -6.07
N THR A 182 5.80 -6.59 -5.05
CA THR A 182 7.25 -6.38 -4.80
C THR A 182 8.16 -7.03 -5.85
N HIS A 183 7.57 -7.87 -6.70
CA HIS A 183 8.24 -8.50 -7.84
C HIS A 183 7.42 -8.34 -9.10
N LEU A 184 8.10 -8.11 -10.20
CA LEU A 184 7.52 -8.11 -11.53
C LEU A 184 7.14 -9.53 -11.97
N GLN A 185 6.39 -9.67 -13.07
CA GLN A 185 6.08 -10.97 -13.68
C GLN A 185 7.34 -11.73 -14.10
N SER A 186 8.42 -11.04 -14.43
CA SER A 186 9.73 -11.62 -14.72
C SER A 186 10.42 -12.24 -13.51
N GLY A 187 9.91 -12.05 -12.29
CA GLY A 187 10.55 -12.42 -11.04
C GLY A 187 11.54 -11.37 -10.50
N ALA A 188 11.81 -10.31 -11.26
CA ALA A 188 12.68 -9.23 -10.80
C ALA A 188 12.04 -8.45 -9.66
N LYS A 189 12.82 -8.15 -8.61
CA LYS A 189 12.40 -7.31 -7.49
C LYS A 189 12.32 -5.84 -7.93
N ILE A 190 11.35 -5.10 -7.41
CA ILE A 190 11.25 -3.64 -7.68
C ILE A 190 12.24 -2.83 -6.84
N ALA A 191 12.70 -3.38 -5.71
CA ALA A 191 13.80 -2.84 -4.90
C ALA A 191 14.65 -3.99 -4.33
N PRO A 192 15.96 -3.79 -4.12
CA PRO A 192 16.87 -4.84 -3.63
C PRO A 192 16.56 -5.32 -2.22
N TYR A 193 15.87 -4.51 -1.43
CA TYR A 193 15.54 -4.75 -0.03
C TYR A 193 14.43 -5.79 0.18
N TYR A 194 13.61 -6.07 -0.82
CA TYR A 194 12.54 -7.06 -0.70
C TYR A 194 13.08 -8.50 -0.62
N GLY A 195 12.36 -9.34 0.11
CA GLY A 195 12.65 -10.77 0.23
C GLY A 195 12.58 -11.52 -1.11
N SER A 196 12.72 -12.84 -1.10
CA SER A 196 12.70 -13.66 -2.32
C SER A 196 11.29 -13.94 -2.85
N MET A 197 10.27 -13.77 -2.03
CA MET A 197 8.88 -14.07 -2.40
C MET A 197 8.15 -12.80 -2.84
N PRO A 198 7.37 -12.86 -3.94
CA PRO A 198 6.51 -11.77 -4.35
C PRO A 198 5.37 -11.59 -3.37
N VAL A 199 5.25 -10.40 -2.79
CA VAL A 199 4.19 -10.03 -1.86
C VAL A 199 3.44 -8.80 -2.37
N TYR A 200 2.16 -8.70 -1.99
CA TYR A 200 1.37 -7.49 -2.15
C TYR A 200 1.93 -6.40 -1.26
N HIS A 201 1.89 -5.17 -1.74
CA HIS A 201 2.40 -4.03 -0.98
C HIS A 201 1.67 -2.75 -1.38
N VAL A 202 1.63 -1.77 -0.48
CA VAL A 202 1.09 -0.43 -0.74
C VAL A 202 2.21 0.59 -0.55
N ILE A 203 2.43 1.41 -1.58
CA ILE A 203 3.44 2.47 -1.61
C ILE A 203 2.76 3.83 -1.60
N VAL A 204 3.33 4.81 -0.90
CA VAL A 204 2.88 6.21 -0.89
C VAL A 204 3.79 7.03 -1.80
N ILE A 205 3.26 7.53 -2.92
CA ILE A 205 3.98 8.44 -3.82
C ILE A 205 3.89 9.85 -3.24
N THR A 206 5.05 10.47 -3.03
CA THR A 206 5.20 11.77 -2.37
C THR A 206 5.80 12.84 -3.28
N GLY A 207 6.27 12.49 -4.47
CA GLY A 207 6.90 13.44 -5.37
C GLY A 207 7.11 12.90 -6.76
N TYR A 208 7.52 13.79 -7.68
CA TYR A 208 7.94 13.42 -9.01
C TYR A 208 9.02 14.38 -9.54
N ASP A 209 9.77 13.91 -10.54
CA ASP A 209 10.74 14.68 -11.32
C ASP A 209 10.61 14.23 -12.78
N THR A 210 9.95 15.05 -13.61
CA THR A 210 9.69 14.72 -15.02
C THR A 210 10.96 14.71 -15.86
N ALA A 211 11.95 15.54 -15.54
CA ALA A 211 13.22 15.59 -16.27
C ALA A 211 14.05 14.31 -16.06
N ARG A 212 13.92 13.67 -14.90
CA ARG A 212 14.60 12.42 -14.57
C ARG A 212 13.72 11.18 -14.77
N GLY A 213 12.41 11.37 -15.02
CA GLY A 213 11.45 10.28 -15.12
C GLY A 213 11.25 9.49 -13.82
N LEU A 214 11.36 10.16 -12.67
CA LEU A 214 11.32 9.57 -11.35
C LEU A 214 10.04 9.94 -10.59
N LEU A 215 9.55 8.98 -9.82
CA LEU A 215 8.58 9.16 -8.75
C LEU A 215 9.29 8.94 -7.41
N TYR A 216 9.13 9.87 -6.48
CA TYR A 216 9.61 9.73 -5.10
C TYR A 216 8.52 9.11 -4.26
N THR A 217 8.90 8.19 -3.39
CA THR A 217 7.94 7.40 -2.60
C THR A 217 8.39 7.27 -1.15
N ASN A 218 7.43 7.10 -0.26
CA ASN A 218 7.63 6.50 1.03
C ASN A 218 7.19 5.03 0.92
N ASP A 219 8.16 4.13 0.86
CA ASP A 219 7.96 2.70 0.75
C ASP A 219 8.18 2.04 2.12
N ALA A 220 7.09 1.65 2.77
CA ALA A 220 7.13 1.11 4.13
C ALA A 220 7.77 -0.28 4.24
N GLY A 221 8.03 -0.97 3.13
CA GLY A 221 8.54 -2.34 3.11
C GLY A 221 9.98 -2.52 3.60
N PHE A 222 10.73 -1.43 3.77
CA PHE A 222 12.12 -1.46 4.24
C PHE A 222 12.53 -0.12 4.86
N ILE A 223 13.55 -0.13 5.72
CA ILE A 223 13.97 1.05 6.51
C ILE A 223 14.44 2.22 5.64
N GLU A 224 15.09 1.92 4.50
CA GLU A 224 15.60 2.90 3.54
C GLU A 224 14.52 3.42 2.57
N GLY A 225 13.26 3.04 2.79
CA GLY A 225 12.15 3.36 1.90
C GLY A 225 11.69 4.82 1.93
N GLN A 226 12.22 5.64 2.84
CA GLN A 226 11.96 7.08 2.87
C GLN A 226 12.53 7.77 1.62
N ASN A 227 11.66 8.47 0.88
CA ASN A 227 12.03 9.17 -0.35
C ASN A 227 12.71 8.25 -1.39
N TYR A 228 12.42 6.97 -1.35
CA TYR A 228 12.93 6.03 -2.34
C TYR A 228 12.37 6.35 -3.72
N SER A 229 13.19 6.22 -4.76
CA SER A 229 12.76 6.62 -6.10
C SER A 229 12.57 5.41 -7.01
N TYR A 230 11.46 5.43 -7.74
CA TYR A 230 11.15 4.49 -8.80
C TYR A 230 10.99 5.22 -10.13
N THR A 231 11.37 4.58 -11.24
CA THR A 231 10.91 5.04 -12.55
C THR A 231 9.44 4.69 -12.73
N TRP A 232 8.71 5.50 -13.50
CA TRP A 232 7.31 5.18 -13.82
C TRP A 232 7.15 3.79 -14.44
N ASN A 233 8.03 3.42 -15.39
CA ASN A 233 7.95 2.12 -16.04
C ASN A 233 8.05 0.95 -15.05
N LEU A 234 8.95 1.05 -14.07
CA LEU A 234 9.11 0.03 -13.04
C LEU A 234 7.88 -0.05 -12.13
N LEU A 235 7.42 1.09 -11.64
CA LEU A 235 6.26 1.14 -10.74
C LEU A 235 4.96 0.72 -11.47
N SER A 236 4.77 1.16 -12.70
CA SER A 236 3.64 0.75 -13.54
C SER A 236 3.62 -0.78 -13.74
N SER A 237 4.78 -1.39 -14.04
CA SER A 237 4.90 -2.85 -14.18
C SER A 237 4.60 -3.60 -12.87
N ALA A 238 4.95 -3.02 -11.72
CA ALA A 238 4.62 -3.56 -10.41
C ALA A 238 3.11 -3.49 -10.10
N ILE A 239 2.47 -2.41 -10.51
CA ILE A 239 1.01 -2.25 -10.46
C ILE A 239 0.33 -3.27 -11.39
N ASP A 240 0.85 -3.50 -12.60
CA ASP A 240 0.33 -4.53 -13.50
C ASP A 240 0.47 -5.93 -12.89
N ALA A 241 1.61 -6.24 -12.30
CA ALA A 241 1.82 -7.52 -11.61
C ALA A 241 0.81 -7.74 -10.47
N GLN A 242 0.41 -6.67 -9.77
CA GLN A 242 -0.62 -6.72 -8.74
C GLN A 242 -1.99 -7.11 -9.34
N THR A 243 -2.39 -6.56 -10.48
CA THR A 243 -3.71 -6.81 -11.08
C THR A 243 -3.96 -8.26 -11.46
N LEU A 244 -2.92 -9.05 -11.68
CA LEU A 244 -3.02 -10.48 -11.98
C LEU A 244 -3.47 -11.32 -10.80
N LYS A 245 -3.24 -10.84 -9.58
CA LYS A 245 -3.53 -11.58 -8.34
C LYS A 245 -4.69 -10.97 -7.56
N TYR A 246 -4.90 -9.66 -7.71
CA TYR A 246 -5.87 -8.90 -6.92
C TYR A 246 -6.88 -8.18 -7.83
N PRO A 247 -8.19 -8.37 -7.65
CA PRO A 247 -9.23 -7.93 -8.58
C PRO A 247 -9.50 -6.43 -8.54
N GLN A 248 -8.79 -5.64 -7.73
CA GLN A 248 -9.03 -4.20 -7.63
C GLN A 248 -8.60 -3.40 -8.89
N GLY A 249 -7.84 -4.03 -9.81
CA GLY A 249 -7.39 -3.40 -11.05
C GLY A 249 -6.28 -2.38 -10.84
N ARG A 250 -6.03 -1.56 -11.88
CA ARG A 250 -5.05 -0.46 -11.86
C ARG A 250 -5.69 0.77 -11.23
N VAL A 251 -5.62 0.89 -9.92
CA VAL A 251 -6.23 1.99 -9.17
C VAL A 251 -5.22 2.68 -8.27
N MET A 252 -5.49 3.94 -7.97
CA MET A 252 -4.80 4.73 -6.95
C MET A 252 -5.81 5.30 -5.97
N LEU A 253 -5.36 5.61 -4.77
CA LEU A 253 -6.13 6.26 -3.72
C LEU A 253 -5.44 7.56 -3.32
N VAL A 254 -6.21 8.62 -3.27
CA VAL A 254 -5.81 9.88 -2.63
C VAL A 254 -6.81 10.25 -1.55
N PHE A 255 -6.36 11.07 -0.61
CA PHE A 255 -7.23 11.62 0.40
C PHE A 255 -7.22 13.14 0.35
N ASP A 256 -8.32 13.73 0.79
CA ASP A 256 -8.47 15.14 1.11
C ASP A 256 -8.82 15.30 2.60
N ARG A 257 -8.58 16.48 3.17
CA ARG A 257 -9.11 16.83 4.49
C ARG A 257 -10.64 16.87 4.47
N ALA A 258 -11.25 16.52 5.61
CA ALA A 258 -12.70 16.64 5.80
C ALA A 258 -13.19 18.09 5.74
#